data_5d26e51336e8db4c208503091519c44f
#
_entry.id   5d26e51336e8db4c208503091519c44f
#
_cell.length_a   1.000
_cell.length_b   1.000
_cell.length_c   1.000
_cell.angle_alpha   90.00
_cell.angle_beta   90.00
_cell.angle_gamma   90.00
#
_symmetry.space_group_name_H-M   'P 1'
#
loop_
_entity.id
_entity.type
_entity.pdbx_description
1 polymer ?
#
loop_
_entity_poly.entity_id
_entity_poly.type
_entity_poly.pdbx_seq_one_letter_code
_entity_poly.pdbx_strand_id
1 'polypeptide(L)'
;MIQHRSILRVADNSGAKRLLVIHVLGGSKRKFGFIGDILNCVVKEASPNGQVKDSEIVKVVLVRSRKEYKRTDGSYIRFSDNAGVLIDNIKDKNPRGTRIFGPIAKEVKDKGFAKIASMAPEVI
;
A
#
# COMPACT_ATOMS: atom_id res chain seq x y z
N MET A 1 1.95 11.11 -1.12
CA MET A 1 1.93 11.51 0.29
C MET A 1 0.57 11.21 0.89
N ILE A 2 0.54 10.38 1.90
CA ILE A 2 -0.69 9.87 2.53
C ILE A 2 -0.68 10.25 3.99
N GLN A 3 -1.82 10.66 4.52
CA GLN A 3 -1.94 11.03 5.91
C GLN A 3 -3.10 10.29 6.56
N HIS A 4 -3.22 10.45 7.87
CA HIS A 4 -4.33 9.98 8.66
C HIS A 4 -5.67 10.39 8.00
N ARG A 5 -6.60 9.47 7.89
CA ARG A 5 -7.92 9.60 7.25
C ARG A 5 -7.91 9.62 5.72
N SER A 6 -6.77 9.42 5.08
CA SER A 6 -6.74 9.23 3.63
C SER A 6 -7.44 7.93 3.26
N ILE A 7 -8.07 7.91 2.09
CA ILE A 7 -8.71 6.70 1.57
C ILE A 7 -7.85 6.16 0.44
N LEU A 8 -7.55 4.86 0.50
CA LEU A 8 -6.74 4.17 -0.49
C LEU A 8 -7.59 3.18 -1.27
N ARG A 9 -7.25 3.01 -2.54
CA ARG A 9 -7.68 1.85 -3.31
C ARG A 9 -6.82 0.65 -2.93
N VAL A 10 -7.33 -0.54 -3.18
CA VAL A 10 -6.60 -1.78 -2.93
C VAL A 10 -6.12 -2.33 -4.27
N ALA A 11 -4.82 -2.57 -4.36
CA ALA A 11 -4.17 -3.01 -5.59
C ALA A 11 -3.98 -4.54 -5.65
N ASP A 12 -4.69 -5.28 -4.79
CA ASP A 12 -4.56 -6.74 -4.77
C ASP A 12 -5.93 -7.41 -4.76
N ASN A 13 -5.91 -8.75 -4.77
CA ASN A 13 -7.13 -9.57 -4.78
C ASN A 13 -7.48 -10.13 -3.40
N SER A 14 -7.09 -9.45 -2.32
CA SER A 14 -7.40 -9.88 -0.96
C SER A 14 -8.89 -9.78 -0.61
N GLY A 15 -9.66 -9.05 -1.41
CA GLY A 15 -11.08 -8.83 -1.18
C GLY A 15 -11.41 -7.46 -0.62
N ALA A 16 -10.46 -6.74 -0.08
CA ALA A 16 -10.69 -5.36 0.32
C ALA A 16 -10.78 -4.47 -0.92
N LYS A 17 -11.68 -3.48 -0.90
CA LYS A 17 -11.85 -2.55 -2.01
C LYS A 17 -11.37 -1.16 -1.68
N ARG A 18 -11.64 -0.69 -0.47
CA ARG A 18 -11.20 0.62 0.00
C ARG A 18 -10.68 0.52 1.44
N LEU A 19 -9.68 1.34 1.73
CA LEU A 19 -9.04 1.37 3.05
C LEU A 19 -9.00 2.80 3.57
N LEU A 20 -9.24 2.95 4.86
CA LEU A 20 -9.06 4.23 5.56
C LEU A 20 -7.78 4.16 6.38
N VAL A 21 -6.85 5.07 6.13
CA VAL A 21 -5.60 5.13 6.89
C VAL A 21 -5.86 5.66 8.29
N ILE A 22 -5.46 4.90 9.30
CA ILE A 22 -5.61 5.32 10.70
C ILE A 22 -4.27 5.64 11.37
N HIS A 23 -3.17 5.11 10.86
CA HIS A 23 -1.85 5.38 11.43
C HIS A 23 -0.75 5.10 10.41
N VAL A 24 0.27 5.96 10.38
CA VAL A 24 1.47 5.76 9.59
C VAL A 24 2.57 5.26 10.51
N LEU A 25 3.08 4.05 10.24
CA LEU A 25 4.11 3.44 11.08
C LEU A 25 5.48 4.10 10.84
N GLY A 26 6.32 4.09 11.85
CA GLY A 26 7.67 4.64 11.74
C GLY A 26 8.00 5.73 12.74
N GLY A 27 7.20 5.88 13.79
CA GLY A 27 7.45 6.82 14.88
C GLY A 27 6.20 7.56 15.33
N SER A 28 6.17 7.96 16.59
CA SER A 28 4.99 8.58 17.22
C SER A 28 4.63 9.94 16.62
N LYS A 29 5.58 10.62 16.00
CA LYS A 29 5.36 11.94 15.40
C LYS A 29 5.20 11.91 13.89
N ARG A 30 5.16 10.73 13.29
CA ARG A 30 5.07 10.62 11.85
C ARG A 30 3.66 10.93 11.38
N LYS A 31 3.54 11.92 10.49
CA LYS A 31 2.24 12.38 9.98
C LYS A 31 1.92 11.90 8.57
N PHE A 32 2.94 11.69 7.75
CA PHE A 32 2.77 11.39 6.33
C PHE A 32 3.44 10.08 5.96
N GLY A 33 2.76 9.31 5.09
CA GLY A 33 3.29 8.10 4.50
C GLY A 33 3.68 8.32 3.05
N PHE A 34 4.76 7.69 2.66
CA PHE A 34 5.28 7.74 1.29
C PHE A 34 5.28 6.34 0.69
N ILE A 35 5.58 6.24 -0.61
CA ILE A 35 5.64 4.95 -1.28
C ILE A 35 6.63 4.03 -0.57
N GLY A 36 6.19 2.81 -0.29
CA GLY A 36 6.98 1.82 0.45
C GLY A 36 6.82 1.86 1.96
N ASP A 37 6.08 2.81 2.50
CA ASP A 37 5.80 2.87 3.93
C ASP A 37 4.67 1.93 4.30
N ILE A 38 4.70 1.46 5.55
CA ILE A 38 3.66 0.58 6.10
C ILE A 38 2.65 1.41 6.88
N LEU A 39 1.38 1.15 6.61
CA LEU A 39 0.26 1.89 7.20
C LEU A 39 -0.66 0.92 7.92
N ASN A 40 -1.27 1.38 9.01
CA ASN A 40 -2.41 0.68 9.59
C ASN A 40 -3.67 1.28 8.98
N CYS A 41 -4.53 0.42 8.46
CA CYS A 41 -5.75 0.84 7.78
C CYS A 41 -6.95 0.05 8.29
N VAL A 42 -8.14 0.66 8.17
CA VAL A 42 -9.41 -0.02 8.40
C VAL A 42 -10.04 -0.32 7.05
N VAL A 43 -10.50 -1.55 6.87
CA VAL A 43 -11.22 -1.93 5.65
C VAL A 43 -12.60 -1.28 5.66
N LYS A 44 -12.86 -0.42 4.69
CA LYS A 44 -14.15 0.29 4.57
C LYS A 44 -15.14 -0.42 3.68
N GLU A 45 -14.66 -1.15 2.70
CA GLU A 45 -15.50 -1.91 1.79
C GLU A 45 -14.75 -3.19 1.40
N ALA A 46 -15.41 -4.33 1.60
CA ALA A 46 -14.82 -5.63 1.30
C ALA A 46 -15.78 -6.49 0.51
N SER A 47 -15.24 -7.37 -0.31
CA SER A 47 -16.01 -8.39 -1.01
C SER A 47 -16.54 -9.42 0.01
N PRO A 48 -17.80 -9.88 -0.12
CA PRO A 48 -18.33 -10.88 0.80
C PRO A 48 -17.53 -12.17 0.87
N ASN A 49 -16.87 -12.55 -0.22
CA ASN A 49 -16.09 -13.78 -0.33
C ASN A 49 -14.59 -13.55 -0.19
N GLY A 50 -14.17 -12.37 0.25
CA GLY A 50 -12.75 -12.03 0.38
C GLY A 50 -12.15 -12.54 1.67
N GLN A 51 -10.83 -12.43 1.76
CA GLN A 51 -10.06 -12.82 2.95
C GLN A 51 -10.26 -11.88 4.13
N VAL A 52 -10.73 -10.66 3.88
CA VAL A 52 -10.90 -9.63 4.90
C VAL A 52 -12.35 -9.21 4.97
N LYS A 53 -12.74 -8.67 6.14
CA LYS A 53 -14.10 -8.22 6.40
C LYS A 53 -14.13 -6.72 6.60
N ASP A 54 -15.30 -6.11 6.46
CA ASP A 54 -15.49 -4.71 6.78
C ASP A 54 -15.09 -4.42 8.22
N SER A 55 -14.50 -3.25 8.42
CA SER A 55 -14.03 -2.76 9.73
C SER A 55 -12.85 -3.55 10.32
N GLU A 56 -12.25 -4.45 9.58
CA GLU A 56 -11.03 -5.14 10.01
C GLU A 56 -9.84 -4.19 9.91
N ILE A 57 -8.95 -4.22 10.90
CA ILE A 57 -7.71 -3.44 10.88
C ILE A 57 -6.62 -4.28 10.24
N VAL A 58 -5.98 -3.73 9.21
CA VAL A 58 -4.98 -4.45 8.41
C VAL A 58 -3.72 -3.59 8.24
N LYS A 59 -2.61 -4.26 7.97
CA LYS A 59 -1.37 -3.59 7.61
C LYS A 59 -1.24 -3.54 6.10
N VAL A 60 -0.81 -2.38 5.61
CA VAL A 60 -0.81 -2.08 4.18
C VAL A 60 0.51 -1.40 3.83
N VAL A 61 1.08 -1.74 2.69
CA VAL A 61 2.21 -1.00 2.12
C VAL A 61 1.69 -0.12 0.99
N LEU A 62 2.10 1.15 0.99
CA LEU A 62 1.71 2.10 -0.04
C LEU A 62 2.52 1.84 -1.31
N VAL A 63 1.85 1.47 -2.40
CA VAL A 63 2.52 1.13 -3.67
C VAL A 63 2.36 2.20 -4.74
N ARG A 64 1.33 3.03 -4.66
CA ARG A 64 1.10 4.13 -5.59
C ARG A 64 0.63 5.36 -4.84
N SER A 65 1.02 6.54 -5.31
CA SER A 65 0.59 7.82 -4.74
C SER A 65 0.31 8.83 -5.84
N ARG A 66 -0.74 9.61 -5.68
CA ARG A 66 -1.07 10.70 -6.61
C ARG A 66 -0.12 11.88 -6.46
N LYS A 67 0.42 12.10 -5.27
CA LYS A 67 1.41 13.15 -5.03
C LYS A 67 2.74 12.71 -5.62
N GLU A 68 3.39 13.58 -6.35
CA GLU A 68 4.70 13.28 -6.93
C GLU A 68 5.73 13.00 -5.84
N TYR A 69 6.56 12.02 -6.09
CA TYR A 69 7.64 11.62 -5.22
C TYR A 69 8.98 11.84 -5.93
N LYS A 70 9.87 12.60 -5.29
CA LYS A 70 11.19 12.87 -5.84
C LYS A 70 12.12 11.68 -5.58
N ARG A 71 12.68 11.13 -6.65
CA ARG A 71 13.63 10.03 -6.56
C ARG A 71 15.04 10.56 -6.33
N THR A 72 15.92 9.66 -5.89
CA THR A 72 17.32 10.00 -5.59
C THR A 72 18.08 10.49 -6.82
N ASP A 73 17.67 10.09 -8.03
CA ASP A 73 18.29 10.53 -9.28
C ASP A 73 17.78 11.89 -9.78
N GLY A 74 16.89 12.53 -9.02
CA GLY A 74 16.32 13.83 -9.38
C GLY A 74 15.05 13.77 -10.20
N SER A 75 14.63 12.59 -10.65
CA SER A 75 13.35 12.43 -11.35
C SER A 75 12.19 12.38 -10.38
N TYR A 76 10.98 12.52 -10.90
CA TYR A 76 9.75 12.44 -10.12
C TYR A 76 8.87 11.31 -10.66
N ILE A 77 8.12 10.68 -9.75
CA ILE A 77 7.11 9.70 -10.13
C ILE A 77 5.79 10.05 -9.45
N ARG A 78 4.71 9.88 -10.18
CA ARG A 78 3.35 9.96 -9.62
C ARG A 78 2.44 9.02 -10.38
N PHE A 79 1.35 8.65 -9.71
CA PHE A 79 0.35 7.74 -10.27
C PHE A 79 -1.00 8.45 -10.31
N SER A 80 -1.98 7.83 -10.97
CA SER A 80 -3.32 8.39 -11.07
C SER A 80 -4.17 8.18 -9.81
N ASP A 81 -3.72 7.31 -8.91
CA ASP A 81 -4.46 6.99 -7.68
C ASP A 81 -3.50 6.75 -6.51
N ASN A 82 -4.08 6.69 -5.30
CA ASN A 82 -3.39 6.23 -4.11
C ASN A 82 -3.81 4.78 -3.88
N ALA A 83 -2.86 3.87 -3.86
CA ALA A 83 -3.16 2.45 -3.72
C ALA A 83 -2.21 1.75 -2.77
N GLY A 84 -2.76 0.77 -2.05
CA GLY A 84 -2.00 -0.05 -1.14
C GLY A 84 -2.23 -1.53 -1.36
N VAL A 85 -1.32 -2.33 -0.83
CA VAL A 85 -1.36 -3.79 -0.87
C VAL A 85 -1.34 -4.30 0.55
N LEU A 86 -2.25 -5.21 0.88
CA LEU A 86 -2.33 -5.81 2.22
C LEU A 86 -1.16 -6.76 2.44
N ILE A 87 -0.55 -6.67 3.62
CA ILE A 87 0.54 -7.55 4.03
C ILE A 87 0.17 -8.28 5.32
N ASP A 88 0.80 -9.42 5.56
CA ASP A 88 0.54 -10.23 6.76
C ASP A 88 1.08 -9.56 8.01
N ASN A 89 2.37 -9.21 8.00
CA ASN A 89 2.99 -8.56 9.14
C ASN A 89 4.21 -7.75 8.67
N ILE A 90 4.72 -6.93 9.60
CA ILE A 90 5.81 -6.00 9.30
C ILE A 90 7.13 -6.72 9.00
N LYS A 91 7.39 -7.84 9.67
CA LYS A 91 8.66 -8.55 9.53
C LYS A 91 8.78 -9.31 8.22
N ASP A 92 7.75 -10.10 7.91
CA ASP A 92 7.79 -10.99 6.74
C ASP A 92 7.53 -10.27 5.44
N LYS A 93 6.78 -9.16 5.48
CA LYS A 93 6.47 -8.36 4.30
C LYS A 93 5.84 -9.17 3.17
N ASN A 94 5.13 -10.24 3.52
CA ASN A 94 4.44 -11.09 2.56
C ASN A 94 3.06 -10.52 2.22
N PRO A 95 2.67 -10.47 0.94
CA PRO A 95 1.33 -10.02 0.58
C PRO A 95 0.28 -11.03 1.02
N ARG A 96 -0.89 -10.54 1.41
CA ARG A 96 -2.02 -11.41 1.74
C ARG A 96 -2.70 -11.95 0.50
N GLY A 97 -2.72 -11.17 -0.57
CA GLY A 97 -3.29 -11.58 -1.84
C GLY A 97 -2.32 -12.39 -2.68
N THR A 98 -2.83 -12.91 -3.79
CA THR A 98 -2.04 -13.70 -4.74
C THR A 98 -1.78 -12.96 -6.05
N ARG A 99 -2.41 -11.81 -6.26
CA ARG A 99 -2.26 -11.01 -7.48
C ARG A 99 -2.19 -9.53 -7.13
N ILE A 100 -1.42 -8.80 -7.93
CA ILE A 100 -1.31 -7.35 -7.83
C ILE A 100 -1.87 -6.74 -9.11
N PHE A 101 -2.69 -5.71 -8.98
CA PHE A 101 -3.31 -5.01 -10.10
C PHE A 101 -2.63 -3.67 -10.35
N GLY A 102 -2.23 -3.43 -11.58
CA GLY A 102 -1.60 -2.19 -11.98
C GLY A 102 -0.12 -2.09 -11.61
N PRO A 103 0.52 -1.00 -12.01
CA PRO A 103 1.95 -0.80 -11.74
C PRO A 103 2.22 -0.48 -10.27
N ILE A 104 3.45 -0.74 -9.84
CA ILE A 104 3.95 -0.28 -8.54
C ILE A 104 5.25 0.48 -8.74
N ALA A 105 5.61 1.32 -7.77
CA ALA A 105 6.87 2.03 -7.81
C ALA A 105 8.02 1.11 -7.37
N LYS A 106 9.20 1.30 -7.95
CA LYS A 106 10.37 0.51 -7.58
C LYS A 106 10.82 0.70 -6.13
N GLU A 107 10.44 1.81 -5.51
CA GLU A 107 10.72 2.07 -4.11
C GLU A 107 10.14 1.00 -3.19
N VAL A 108 9.03 0.38 -3.58
CA VAL A 108 8.45 -0.73 -2.83
C VAL A 108 9.43 -1.91 -2.79
N LYS A 109 10.02 -2.25 -3.92
CA LYS A 109 11.03 -3.31 -4.00
C LYS A 109 12.27 -2.95 -3.18
N ASP A 110 12.72 -1.70 -3.28
CA ASP A 110 13.92 -1.23 -2.59
C ASP A 110 13.76 -1.29 -1.07
N LYS A 111 12.54 -1.19 -0.57
CA LYS A 111 12.26 -1.26 0.88
C LYS A 111 12.03 -2.69 1.38
N GLY A 112 12.30 -3.69 0.57
CA GLY A 112 12.30 -5.07 0.99
C GLY A 112 11.01 -5.85 0.69
N PHE A 113 10.11 -5.30 -0.10
CA PHE A 113 8.88 -5.99 -0.52
C PHE A 113 9.09 -6.72 -1.84
N ALA A 114 10.11 -7.57 -1.88
CA ALA A 114 10.51 -8.26 -3.12
C ALA A 114 9.40 -9.16 -3.67
N LYS A 115 8.65 -9.82 -2.79
CA LYS A 115 7.58 -10.71 -3.23
C LYS A 115 6.44 -9.95 -3.89
N ILE A 116 6.10 -8.78 -3.35
CA ILE A 116 5.09 -7.90 -3.95
C ILE A 116 5.56 -7.43 -5.32
N ALA A 117 6.83 -7.02 -5.42
CA ALA A 117 7.40 -6.59 -6.69
C ALA A 117 7.39 -7.69 -7.75
N SER A 118 7.64 -8.94 -7.33
CA SER A 118 7.65 -10.07 -8.27
C SER A 118 6.25 -10.40 -8.80
N MET A 119 5.20 -10.07 -8.02
CA MET A 119 3.82 -10.32 -8.41
C MET A 119 3.21 -9.18 -9.25
N ALA A 120 3.80 -8.01 -9.21
CA ALA A 120 3.26 -6.85 -9.92
C ALA A 120 3.46 -7.01 -11.44
N PRO A 121 2.48 -6.59 -12.24
CA PRO A 121 2.61 -6.65 -13.69
C PRO A 121 3.67 -5.70 -14.22
N GLU A 122 3.94 -4.60 -13.52
CA GLU A 122 4.94 -3.63 -13.93
C GLU A 122 5.51 -2.92 -12.70
N VAL A 123 6.84 -2.76 -12.67
CA VAL A 123 7.55 -2.01 -11.62
C VAL A 123 8.23 -0.83 -12.31
N ILE A 124 7.81 0.38 -11.94
CA ILE A 124 8.26 1.61 -12.61
C ILE A 124 9.28 2.37 -11.77
#